data_83a9538abe47d9b6c1e5ca602e98615f
#
_entry.id   83a9538abe47d9b6c1e5ca602e98615f
#
_cell.length_a   1.000
_cell.length_b   1.000
_cell.length_c   1.000
_cell.angle_alpha   90.00
_cell.angle_beta   90.00
_cell.angle_gamma   90.00
#
_symmetry.space_group_name_H-M   'P 1'
#
loop_
_entity.id
_entity.type
_entity.pdbx_description
1 polymer ?
#
loop_
_entity_poly.entity_id
_entity_poly.type
_entity_poly.pdbx_seq_one_letter_code
_entity_poly.pdbx_strand_id
1 'polypeptide(L)'
;MVLKAPIRWRCGLVLTMMLTSALGSVAQPAKPTKVFMITDMEGVDGIFSTELQCLPFQSPRFEESRKLLTGEVNAAVDGLLAGGATEVVVWDGHDSSRSLSALDIHPQARLLMGLPISPTLELDTSYSAVIFIGQHAMAGADKAVLSHSYSSEGIQNIWVNNMLVGEIGARVMLAGAFGVPVIMLSGDTAACKEINQLVPQAECAEVKSGVSRTAGFTLAHPAACALIRQKSQRAMERLAQFKPYVVTGPVEVKVEFTPKGASTFEPREGVKQVNERTWVFSGKDIIEAWLKYSSF
;
A
#
# COMPACT_ATOMS: atom_id res chain seq x y z
N MET A 1 17.62 -70.59 80.76
CA MET A 1 18.18 -69.28 80.53
C MET A 1 18.38 -69.13 79.06
N VAL A 2 17.45 -68.49 78.41
CA VAL A 2 17.37 -68.36 76.95
C VAL A 2 17.59 -66.87 76.61
N LEU A 3 18.69 -66.62 75.93
CA LEU A 3 19.04 -65.27 75.42
C LEU A 3 18.33 -65.04 74.09
N LYS A 4 17.55 -63.96 74.05
CA LYS A 4 16.92 -63.46 72.85
C LYS A 4 17.85 -62.45 72.12
N ALA A 5 18.09 -62.64 70.84
CA ALA A 5 18.83 -61.75 69.96
C ALA A 5 17.91 -60.67 69.40
N PRO A 6 18.43 -59.46 69.13
CA PRO A 6 17.61 -58.38 68.64
C PRO A 6 17.48 -58.37 67.08
N ILE A 7 16.27 -58.05 66.61
CA ILE A 7 15.92 -57.87 65.19
C ILE A 7 16.43 -56.51 64.73
N ARG A 8 17.27 -56.49 63.66
CA ARG A 8 17.74 -55.30 62.96
C ARG A 8 16.75 -54.98 61.82
N TRP A 9 16.11 -53.86 61.90
CA TRP A 9 15.32 -53.25 60.80
C TRP A 9 16.27 -52.59 59.82
N ARG A 10 16.24 -53.01 58.53
CA ARG A 10 16.90 -52.31 57.42
C ARG A 10 15.89 -51.33 56.85
N CYS A 11 16.16 -50.06 57.03
CA CYS A 11 15.46 -48.96 56.28
C CYS A 11 15.96 -49.04 54.83
N GLY A 12 15.08 -49.43 53.93
CA GLY A 12 15.31 -49.26 52.48
C GLY A 12 14.93 -47.86 52.08
N LEU A 13 15.93 -47.10 51.61
CA LEU A 13 15.73 -45.75 51.03
C LEU A 13 15.21 -45.94 49.60
N VAL A 14 13.89 -45.67 49.34
CA VAL A 14 13.34 -45.64 48.00
C VAL A 14 13.61 -44.28 47.42
N LEU A 15 14.57 -44.20 46.48
CA LEU A 15 14.91 -42.99 45.73
C LEU A 15 13.87 -42.83 44.60
N THR A 16 12.86 -41.98 44.79
CA THR A 16 11.88 -41.63 43.76
C THR A 16 12.52 -40.67 42.80
N MET A 17 12.89 -41.13 41.61
CA MET A 17 13.42 -40.30 40.53
C MET A 17 12.23 -39.59 39.87
N MET A 18 12.01 -38.30 40.16
CA MET A 18 11.07 -37.45 39.44
C MET A 18 11.65 -37.13 38.05
N LEU A 19 11.10 -37.76 37.01
CA LEU A 19 11.32 -37.35 35.64
C LEU A 19 10.53 -36.05 35.40
N THR A 20 11.19 -34.90 35.42
CA THR A 20 10.63 -33.63 34.91
C THR A 20 10.65 -33.70 33.40
N SER A 21 9.52 -34.03 32.77
CA SER A 21 9.32 -33.86 31.34
C SER A 21 9.26 -32.35 31.04
N ALA A 22 10.36 -31.81 30.51
CA ALA A 22 10.36 -30.49 29.89
C ALA A 22 9.48 -30.58 28.62
N LEU A 23 8.22 -30.24 28.75
CA LEU A 23 7.36 -29.93 27.62
C LEU A 23 7.95 -28.70 26.93
N GLY A 24 8.74 -28.92 25.88
CA GLY A 24 9.16 -27.88 24.98
C GLY A 24 7.91 -27.18 24.43
N SER A 25 7.71 -25.93 24.79
CA SER A 25 6.70 -25.06 24.19
C SER A 25 7.00 -25.00 22.69
N VAL A 26 6.20 -25.68 21.87
CA VAL A 26 6.24 -25.52 20.41
C VAL A 26 5.73 -24.08 20.19
N ALA A 27 6.64 -23.16 19.89
CA ALA A 27 6.28 -21.81 19.53
C ALA A 27 5.29 -21.86 18.36
N GLN A 28 4.12 -21.28 18.52
CA GLN A 28 3.19 -21.13 17.41
C GLN A 28 3.92 -20.39 16.29
N PRO A 29 3.79 -20.84 15.03
CA PRO A 29 4.40 -20.11 13.91
C PRO A 29 3.93 -18.65 13.95
N ALA A 30 4.88 -17.73 13.88
CA ALA A 30 4.58 -16.30 13.85
C ALA A 30 3.60 -16.01 12.70
N LYS A 31 2.60 -15.15 12.96
CA LYS A 31 1.64 -14.73 11.91
C LYS A 31 2.45 -14.19 10.72
N PRO A 32 2.16 -14.60 9.48
CA PRO A 32 2.84 -14.06 8.31
C PRO A 32 2.75 -12.53 8.27
N THR A 33 3.85 -11.87 7.98
CA THR A 33 3.89 -10.43 7.78
C THR A 33 3.70 -10.15 6.29
N LYS A 34 2.43 -9.97 5.91
CA LYS A 34 2.00 -9.82 4.52
C LYS A 34 1.87 -8.33 4.18
N VAL A 35 2.54 -7.90 3.12
CA VAL A 35 2.52 -6.50 2.64
C VAL A 35 1.82 -6.41 1.29
N PHE A 36 0.93 -5.42 1.15
CA PHE A 36 0.32 -5.06 -0.11
C PHE A 36 1.04 -3.85 -0.70
N MET A 37 1.52 -3.97 -1.93
CA MET A 37 2.20 -2.91 -2.66
C MET A 37 1.28 -2.42 -3.77
N ILE A 38 0.95 -1.14 -3.75
CA ILE A 38 0.21 -0.45 -4.80
C ILE A 38 1.22 0.26 -5.68
N THR A 39 1.19 0.00 -6.99
CA THR A 39 2.13 0.64 -7.93
C THR A 39 1.42 1.67 -8.80
N ASP A 40 2.19 2.65 -9.24
CA ASP A 40 1.80 3.66 -10.20
C ASP A 40 3.01 4.06 -11.04
N MET A 41 2.81 4.79 -12.13
CA MET A 41 3.91 5.10 -13.06
C MET A 41 4.38 6.54 -12.97
N GLU A 42 3.48 7.46 -12.75
CA GLU A 42 3.74 8.90 -12.81
C GLU A 42 4.76 9.39 -11.77
N GLY A 43 4.85 8.70 -10.63
CA GLY A 43 5.80 9.03 -9.56
C GLY A 43 7.19 8.39 -9.71
N VAL A 44 7.38 7.47 -10.66
CA VAL A 44 8.65 6.75 -10.90
C VAL A 44 9.74 7.72 -11.36
N ASP A 45 11.00 7.43 -11.01
CA ASP A 45 12.15 8.20 -11.48
C ASP A 45 12.18 8.30 -13.00
N GLY A 46 12.70 9.41 -13.55
CA GLY A 46 12.85 9.63 -14.99
C GLY A 46 11.55 9.81 -15.78
N ILE A 47 10.38 9.76 -15.16
CA ILE A 47 9.08 9.91 -15.84
C ILE A 47 8.52 11.31 -15.63
N PHE A 48 8.27 12.03 -16.76
CA PHE A 48 7.82 13.43 -16.79
C PHE A 48 6.81 13.75 -17.89
N SER A 49 6.38 12.77 -18.70
CA SER A 49 5.41 12.96 -19.79
C SER A 49 4.43 11.82 -19.85
N THR A 50 3.15 12.13 -19.71
CA THR A 50 2.07 11.14 -19.87
C THR A 50 2.08 10.56 -21.28
N GLU A 51 2.14 11.43 -22.31
CA GLU A 51 2.01 11.06 -23.71
C GLU A 51 3.20 10.22 -24.21
N LEU A 52 4.40 10.50 -23.70
CA LEU A 52 5.62 9.79 -24.14
C LEU A 52 5.91 8.53 -23.31
N GLN A 53 5.43 8.45 -22.07
CA GLN A 53 5.94 7.50 -21.09
C GLN A 53 4.88 6.67 -20.36
N CYS A 54 3.63 7.16 -20.18
CA CYS A 54 2.70 6.52 -19.27
C CYS A 54 1.57 5.71 -19.94
N LEU A 55 1.23 5.98 -21.20
CA LEU A 55 0.07 5.38 -21.85
C LEU A 55 0.42 4.02 -22.48
N PRO A 56 -0.15 2.90 -22.02
CA PRO A 56 0.05 1.58 -22.63
C PRO A 56 -0.32 1.58 -24.11
N PHE A 57 0.51 0.98 -24.95
CA PHE A 57 0.32 0.85 -26.39
C PHE A 57 0.37 2.16 -27.20
N GLN A 58 0.47 3.33 -26.55
CA GLN A 58 0.46 4.63 -27.21
C GLN A 58 1.78 5.37 -27.00
N SER A 59 2.35 5.33 -25.81
CA SER A 59 3.58 6.05 -25.49
C SER A 59 4.81 5.37 -26.10
N PRO A 60 5.63 6.08 -26.89
CA PRO A 60 6.79 5.48 -27.56
C PRO A 60 7.90 5.03 -26.59
N ARG A 61 7.92 5.53 -25.36
CA ARG A 61 8.87 5.17 -24.31
C ARG A 61 8.24 4.34 -23.18
N PHE A 62 7.06 3.76 -23.39
CA PHE A 62 6.37 2.98 -22.36
C PHE A 62 7.19 1.80 -21.86
N GLU A 63 7.90 1.09 -22.76
CA GLU A 63 8.77 -0.04 -22.36
C GLU A 63 9.96 0.38 -21.50
N GLU A 64 10.47 1.59 -21.67
CA GLU A 64 11.47 2.16 -20.77
C GLU A 64 10.88 2.43 -19.40
N SER A 65 9.70 3.05 -19.34
CA SER A 65 8.98 3.34 -18.10
C SER A 65 8.63 2.08 -17.32
N ARG A 66 8.22 1.00 -18.00
CA ARG A 66 7.99 -0.31 -17.38
C ARG A 66 9.24 -0.87 -16.71
N LYS A 67 10.41 -0.71 -17.33
CA LYS A 67 11.69 -1.17 -16.75
C LYS A 67 12.06 -0.35 -15.51
N LEU A 68 11.85 0.97 -15.53
CA LEU A 68 12.07 1.84 -14.38
C LEU A 68 11.13 1.45 -13.23
N LEU A 69 9.83 1.34 -13.48
CA LEU A 69 8.86 0.90 -12.47
C LEU A 69 9.21 -0.48 -11.90
N THR A 70 9.54 -1.45 -12.76
CA THR A 70 9.91 -2.80 -12.33
C THR A 70 11.15 -2.79 -11.42
N GLY A 71 12.15 -1.95 -11.75
CA GLY A 71 13.34 -1.78 -10.91
C GLY A 71 13.01 -1.22 -9.53
N GLU A 72 12.18 -0.17 -9.44
CA GLU A 72 11.71 0.39 -8.17
C GLU A 72 10.91 -0.64 -7.35
N VAL A 73 10.00 -1.37 -7.99
CA VAL A 73 9.19 -2.43 -7.34
C VAL A 73 10.09 -3.52 -6.78
N ASN A 74 11.03 -4.04 -7.58
CA ASN A 74 11.93 -5.11 -7.13
C ASN A 74 12.82 -4.65 -5.97
N ALA A 75 13.31 -3.41 -6.02
CA ALA A 75 14.07 -2.82 -4.92
C ALA A 75 13.23 -2.68 -3.63
N ALA A 76 11.95 -2.32 -3.75
CA ALA A 76 11.04 -2.27 -2.62
C ALA A 76 10.78 -3.67 -2.03
N VAL A 77 10.58 -4.69 -2.87
CA VAL A 77 10.42 -6.09 -2.42
C VAL A 77 11.67 -6.55 -1.65
N ASP A 78 12.87 -6.32 -2.19
CA ASP A 78 14.13 -6.60 -1.50
C ASP A 78 14.19 -5.95 -0.11
N GLY A 79 13.81 -4.68 -0.03
CA GLY A 79 13.79 -3.93 1.23
C GLY A 79 12.78 -4.49 2.23
N LEU A 80 11.55 -4.77 1.79
CA LEU A 80 10.49 -5.35 2.63
C LEU A 80 10.90 -6.71 3.21
N LEU A 81 11.44 -7.60 2.37
CA LEU A 81 11.92 -8.92 2.79
C LEU A 81 13.08 -8.81 3.79
N ALA A 82 14.05 -7.91 3.53
CA ALA A 82 15.16 -7.63 4.44
C ALA A 82 14.67 -7.07 5.78
N GLY A 83 13.56 -6.33 5.80
CA GLY A 83 12.92 -5.78 7.00
C GLY A 83 11.98 -6.74 7.72
N GLY A 84 11.80 -7.98 7.23
CA GLY A 84 11.02 -9.03 7.90
C GLY A 84 9.65 -9.31 7.31
N ALA A 85 9.31 -8.79 6.12
CA ALA A 85 8.13 -9.25 5.39
C ALA A 85 8.29 -10.71 4.97
N THR A 86 7.21 -11.48 5.06
CA THR A 86 7.21 -12.91 4.66
C THR A 86 6.42 -13.16 3.37
N GLU A 87 5.54 -12.24 3.00
CA GLU A 87 4.76 -12.26 1.77
C GLU A 87 4.61 -10.83 1.24
N VAL A 88 4.85 -10.63 -0.05
CA VAL A 88 4.63 -9.35 -0.73
C VAL A 88 3.72 -9.59 -1.93
N VAL A 89 2.56 -8.91 -1.92
CA VAL A 89 1.63 -8.88 -3.04
C VAL A 89 1.77 -7.52 -3.71
N VAL A 90 2.10 -7.52 -5.00
CA VAL A 90 2.26 -6.32 -5.83
C VAL A 90 1.04 -6.20 -6.72
N TRP A 91 0.30 -5.11 -6.60
CA TRP A 91 -0.75 -4.78 -7.54
C TRP A 91 -0.21 -3.81 -8.59
N ASP A 92 -0.34 -4.21 -9.87
CA ASP A 92 -0.09 -3.34 -11.02
C ASP A 92 -1.23 -2.33 -11.14
N GLY A 93 -1.08 -1.19 -10.46
CA GLY A 93 -2.16 -0.23 -10.22
C GLY A 93 -2.28 0.85 -11.28
N HIS A 94 -1.30 0.98 -12.18
CA HIS A 94 -1.32 2.02 -13.20
C HIS A 94 -2.25 1.64 -14.36
N ASP A 95 -3.13 2.60 -14.74
CA ASP A 95 -4.02 2.55 -15.90
C ASP A 95 -4.73 1.19 -16.06
N SER A 96 -4.47 0.45 -17.09
CA SER A 96 -5.12 -0.83 -17.40
C SER A 96 -4.49 -2.05 -16.71
N SER A 97 -3.64 -1.86 -15.69
CA SER A 97 -2.93 -2.94 -14.99
C SER A 97 -2.06 -3.79 -15.93
N ARG A 98 -1.23 -3.12 -16.74
CA ARG A 98 -0.35 -3.72 -17.77
C ARG A 98 1.06 -3.14 -17.76
N SER A 99 1.45 -2.53 -16.65
CA SER A 99 2.76 -1.87 -16.51
C SER A 99 3.86 -2.79 -16.02
N LEU A 100 3.50 -3.88 -15.33
CA LEU A 100 4.44 -4.88 -14.83
C LEU A 100 4.39 -6.16 -15.67
N SER A 101 5.44 -6.98 -15.55
CA SER A 101 5.59 -8.25 -16.26
C SER A 101 5.95 -9.36 -15.27
N ALA A 102 5.25 -10.48 -15.36
CA ALA A 102 5.58 -11.67 -14.57
C ALA A 102 6.96 -12.26 -14.90
N LEU A 103 7.58 -11.86 -16.03
CA LEU A 103 8.94 -12.27 -16.39
C LEU A 103 10.01 -11.51 -15.61
N ASP A 104 9.72 -10.27 -15.21
CA ASP A 104 10.73 -9.33 -14.70
C ASP A 104 10.52 -8.97 -13.24
N ILE A 105 9.35 -9.33 -12.67
CA ILE A 105 9.02 -9.06 -11.26
C ILE A 105 9.86 -9.95 -10.33
N HIS A 106 10.15 -9.44 -9.13
CA HIS A 106 10.90 -10.15 -8.10
C HIS A 106 10.33 -11.55 -7.83
N PRO A 107 11.15 -12.63 -7.81
CA PRO A 107 10.67 -14.02 -7.75
C PRO A 107 9.92 -14.38 -6.45
N GLN A 108 10.07 -13.60 -5.38
CA GLN A 108 9.34 -13.77 -4.12
C GLN A 108 8.09 -12.87 -4.01
N ALA A 109 7.78 -12.08 -5.03
CA ALA A 109 6.55 -11.30 -5.10
C ALA A 109 5.42 -12.09 -5.77
N ARG A 110 4.19 -11.87 -5.31
CA ARG A 110 2.98 -12.29 -6.03
C ARG A 110 2.42 -11.08 -6.77
N LEU A 111 2.24 -11.20 -8.07
CA LEU A 111 1.72 -10.13 -8.91
C LEU A 111 0.20 -10.27 -9.07
N LEU A 112 -0.53 -9.20 -8.71
CA LEU A 112 -1.94 -9.00 -9.02
C LEU A 112 -2.01 -8.05 -10.22
N MET A 113 -2.56 -8.50 -11.32
CA MET A 113 -2.64 -7.72 -12.56
C MET A 113 -3.93 -8.00 -13.32
N GLY A 114 -4.28 -7.08 -14.21
CA GLY A 114 -5.49 -7.13 -15.02
C GLY A 114 -6.68 -6.48 -14.32
N LEU A 115 -7.74 -6.22 -15.11
CA LEU A 115 -8.99 -5.62 -14.66
C LEU A 115 -10.18 -6.47 -15.13
N PRO A 116 -11.35 -6.43 -14.44
CA PRO A 116 -11.59 -5.67 -13.20
C PRO A 116 -11.05 -6.37 -11.96
N ILE A 117 -10.71 -5.59 -10.95
CA ILE A 117 -10.48 -6.07 -9.58
C ILE A 117 -11.52 -5.44 -8.63
N SER A 118 -11.59 -5.92 -7.39
CA SER A 118 -12.43 -5.30 -6.37
C SER A 118 -12.07 -3.81 -6.19
N PRO A 119 -13.05 -2.90 -6.07
CA PRO A 119 -12.80 -1.51 -5.73
C PRO A 119 -12.06 -1.30 -4.40
N THR A 120 -12.03 -2.30 -3.54
CA THR A 120 -11.23 -2.34 -2.30
C THR A 120 -9.84 -2.95 -2.51
N LEU A 121 -9.41 -3.16 -3.76
CA LEU A 121 -8.07 -3.59 -4.16
C LEU A 121 -7.68 -4.98 -3.64
N GLU A 122 -8.65 -5.89 -3.41
CA GLU A 122 -8.41 -7.19 -2.76
C GLU A 122 -7.75 -7.08 -1.38
N LEU A 123 -7.84 -5.90 -0.73
CA LEU A 123 -7.36 -5.70 0.63
C LEU A 123 -8.30 -6.37 1.64
N ASP A 124 -7.70 -6.98 2.66
CA ASP A 124 -8.39 -7.57 3.80
C ASP A 124 -7.55 -7.48 5.09
N THR A 125 -8.09 -7.96 6.19
CA THR A 125 -7.45 -7.95 7.51
C THR A 125 -6.24 -8.89 7.63
N SER A 126 -5.89 -9.66 6.60
CA SER A 126 -4.71 -10.53 6.59
C SER A 126 -3.42 -9.77 6.33
N TYR A 127 -3.51 -8.59 5.70
CA TYR A 127 -2.36 -7.75 5.44
C TYR A 127 -1.87 -7.06 6.71
N SER A 128 -0.56 -6.89 6.81
CA SER A 128 0.12 -6.22 7.93
C SER A 128 0.45 -4.76 7.61
N ALA A 129 0.61 -4.43 6.32
CA ALA A 129 0.91 -3.08 5.85
C ALA A 129 0.57 -2.89 4.37
N VAL A 130 0.44 -1.62 3.98
CA VAL A 130 0.40 -1.16 2.58
C VAL A 130 1.58 -0.24 2.33
N ILE A 131 2.17 -0.32 1.13
CA ILE A 131 3.13 0.65 0.60
C ILE A 131 2.72 1.11 -0.80
N PHE A 132 3.24 2.28 -1.21
CA PHE A 132 3.06 2.84 -2.54
C PHE A 132 4.39 2.93 -3.27
N ILE A 133 4.45 2.53 -4.53
CA ILE A 133 5.64 2.67 -5.39
C ILE A 133 5.25 3.43 -6.66
N GLY A 134 6.03 4.48 -6.97
CA GLY A 134 5.83 5.30 -8.15
C GLY A 134 4.59 6.21 -8.10
N GLN A 135 4.15 6.60 -6.90
CA GLN A 135 2.91 7.36 -6.71
C GLN A 135 3.13 8.86 -6.95
N HIS A 136 2.13 9.49 -7.56
CA HIS A 136 2.05 10.95 -7.78
C HIS A 136 1.10 11.63 -6.78
N ALA A 137 1.19 12.97 -6.67
CA ALA A 137 0.28 13.75 -5.85
C ALA A 137 -1.07 14.01 -6.55
N MET A 138 -2.09 14.38 -5.77
CA MET A 138 -3.44 14.70 -6.26
C MET A 138 -3.45 15.89 -7.24
N ALA A 139 -4.55 16.00 -7.99
CA ALA A 139 -4.81 17.12 -8.88
C ALA A 139 -4.65 18.48 -8.16
N GLY A 140 -3.94 19.41 -8.81
CA GLY A 140 -3.74 20.75 -8.29
C GLY A 140 -2.63 20.90 -7.23
N ALA A 141 -1.90 19.84 -6.90
CA ALA A 141 -0.76 19.93 -6.00
C ALA A 141 0.36 20.79 -6.60
N ASP A 142 0.95 21.67 -5.77
CA ASP A 142 1.99 22.59 -6.23
C ASP A 142 3.28 21.84 -6.57
N LYS A 143 3.90 22.20 -7.71
CA LYS A 143 5.15 21.62 -8.21
C LYS A 143 5.15 20.07 -8.27
N ALA A 144 3.97 19.47 -8.45
CA ALA A 144 3.80 18.04 -8.56
C ALA A 144 3.97 17.57 -10.02
N VAL A 145 4.69 16.48 -10.20
CA VAL A 145 4.91 15.88 -11.52
C VAL A 145 3.70 15.03 -11.89
N LEU A 146 3.13 15.27 -13.08
CA LEU A 146 2.01 14.55 -13.68
C LEU A 146 0.78 14.37 -12.76
N SER A 147 0.59 15.29 -11.79
CA SER A 147 -0.44 15.20 -10.75
C SER A 147 -1.85 15.15 -11.33
N HIS A 148 -2.67 14.27 -10.78
CA HIS A 148 -4.10 14.11 -11.09
C HIS A 148 -4.79 13.30 -9.98
N SER A 149 -6.08 12.97 -10.11
CA SER A 149 -6.81 12.12 -9.16
C SER A 149 -7.61 11.10 -9.95
N TYR A 150 -7.14 9.84 -10.00
CA TYR A 150 -7.67 8.67 -10.73
C TYR A 150 -7.78 8.83 -12.25
N SER A 151 -8.37 9.90 -12.72
CA SER A 151 -8.47 10.21 -14.15
C SER A 151 -8.06 11.63 -14.40
N SER A 152 -6.95 11.83 -15.09
CA SER A 152 -6.46 13.15 -15.47
C SER A 152 -7.43 13.91 -16.38
N GLU A 153 -8.29 13.20 -17.11
CA GLU A 153 -9.26 13.75 -18.03
C GLU A 153 -10.68 13.84 -17.45
N GLY A 154 -11.05 12.95 -16.52
CA GLY A 154 -12.42 12.79 -16.06
C GLY A 154 -12.70 13.42 -14.69
N ILE A 155 -11.71 13.47 -13.80
CA ILE A 155 -11.92 13.88 -12.41
C ILE A 155 -11.12 15.14 -12.09
N GLN A 156 -11.81 16.13 -11.52
CA GLN A 156 -11.20 17.38 -11.07
C GLN A 156 -10.78 17.27 -9.60
N ASN A 157 -11.70 16.89 -8.72
CA ASN A 157 -11.47 16.83 -7.29
C ASN A 157 -12.26 15.67 -6.65
N ILE A 158 -11.70 15.08 -5.58
CA ILE A 158 -12.39 14.12 -4.73
C ILE A 158 -12.28 14.57 -3.28
N TRP A 159 -13.38 14.47 -2.54
CA TRP A 159 -13.38 14.69 -1.08
C TRP A 159 -13.95 13.46 -0.38
N VAL A 160 -13.35 13.12 0.74
CA VAL A 160 -13.91 12.19 1.74
C VAL A 160 -14.26 13.01 2.98
N ASN A 161 -15.55 13.13 3.31
CA ASN A 161 -16.04 13.98 4.41
C ASN A 161 -15.48 15.38 4.33
N ASN A 162 -15.44 16.18 3.44
CA ASN A 162 -14.83 17.53 3.29
C ASN A 162 -13.29 17.57 3.21
N MET A 163 -12.58 16.47 3.38
CA MET A 163 -11.14 16.42 3.15
C MET A 163 -10.87 16.18 1.67
N LEU A 164 -10.18 17.10 1.02
CA LEU A 164 -9.71 16.94 -0.36
C LEU A 164 -8.64 15.82 -0.37
N VAL A 165 -8.82 14.85 -1.25
CA VAL A 165 -7.92 13.69 -1.38
C VAL A 165 -7.62 13.40 -2.85
N GLY A 166 -6.44 12.82 -3.09
CA GLY A 166 -6.12 12.13 -4.32
C GLY A 166 -6.17 10.61 -4.10
N GLU A 167 -5.46 9.88 -4.94
CA GLU A 167 -5.35 8.43 -4.86
C GLU A 167 -4.66 7.98 -3.58
N ILE A 168 -3.60 8.69 -3.17
CA ILE A 168 -2.89 8.42 -1.92
C ILE A 168 -3.86 8.47 -0.75
N GLY A 169 -4.58 9.59 -0.59
CA GLY A 169 -5.48 9.79 0.54
C GLY A 169 -6.64 8.77 0.57
N ALA A 170 -7.28 8.54 -0.58
CA ALA A 170 -8.36 7.57 -0.70
C ALA A 170 -7.90 6.14 -0.35
N ARG A 171 -6.75 5.72 -0.87
CA ARG A 171 -6.19 4.37 -0.63
C ARG A 171 -5.69 4.21 0.81
N VAL A 172 -5.15 5.26 1.43
CA VAL A 172 -4.80 5.29 2.87
C VAL A 172 -6.05 5.04 3.73
N MET A 173 -7.16 5.71 3.41
CA MET A 173 -8.43 5.56 4.14
C MET A 173 -9.06 4.18 3.91
N LEU A 174 -9.01 3.65 2.69
CA LEU A 174 -9.48 2.30 2.39
C LEU A 174 -8.66 1.23 3.13
N ALA A 175 -7.33 1.34 3.14
CA ALA A 175 -6.48 0.44 3.93
C ALA A 175 -6.81 0.51 5.43
N GLY A 176 -7.03 1.73 5.94
CA GLY A 176 -7.43 1.97 7.32
C GLY A 176 -8.75 1.31 7.72
N ALA A 177 -9.71 1.19 6.79
CA ALA A 177 -10.98 0.50 7.03
C ALA A 177 -10.81 -1.01 7.29
N PHE A 178 -9.74 -1.62 6.77
CA PHE A 178 -9.35 -3.01 7.07
C PHE A 178 -8.40 -3.12 8.27
N GLY A 179 -8.10 -2.01 8.95
CA GLY A 179 -7.13 -1.99 10.05
C GLY A 179 -5.67 -2.12 9.60
N VAL A 180 -5.38 -1.83 8.33
CA VAL A 180 -4.05 -1.98 7.73
C VAL A 180 -3.37 -0.61 7.63
N PRO A 181 -2.18 -0.40 8.24
CA PRO A 181 -1.45 0.85 8.14
C PRO A 181 -0.76 0.99 6.78
N VAL A 182 -0.66 2.21 6.27
CA VAL A 182 0.27 2.57 5.20
C VAL A 182 1.59 3.00 5.84
N ILE A 183 2.72 2.44 5.37
CA ILE A 183 4.01 2.61 6.04
C ILE A 183 5.08 3.30 5.19
N MET A 184 4.93 3.31 3.85
CA MET A 184 5.95 3.84 2.95
C MET A 184 5.33 4.29 1.62
N LEU A 185 5.95 5.30 1.00
CA LEU A 185 5.65 5.76 -0.35
C LEU A 185 6.95 6.10 -1.09
N SER A 186 7.06 5.72 -2.37
CA SER A 186 7.99 6.33 -3.33
C SER A 186 7.25 7.19 -4.34
N GLY A 187 7.83 8.33 -4.69
CA GLY A 187 7.23 9.27 -5.64
C GLY A 187 7.99 10.58 -5.70
N ASP A 188 7.30 11.63 -6.14
CA ASP A 188 7.86 12.98 -6.12
C ASP A 188 7.71 13.66 -4.74
N THR A 189 8.36 14.82 -4.57
CA THR A 189 8.28 15.63 -3.34
C THR A 189 6.84 15.93 -2.93
N ALA A 190 5.94 16.17 -3.88
CA ALA A 190 4.55 16.53 -3.61
C ALA A 190 3.76 15.33 -3.08
N ALA A 191 3.95 14.13 -3.66
CA ALA A 191 3.37 12.88 -3.17
C ALA A 191 3.85 12.55 -1.75
N CYS A 192 5.14 12.77 -1.47
CA CYS A 192 5.71 12.61 -0.13
C CYS A 192 5.09 13.58 0.88
N LYS A 193 4.82 14.82 0.50
CA LYS A 193 4.11 15.78 1.36
C LYS A 193 2.68 15.36 1.61
N GLU A 194 1.98 14.86 0.58
CA GLU A 194 0.59 14.43 0.68
C GLU A 194 0.43 13.26 1.67
N ILE A 195 1.23 12.20 1.53
CA ILE A 195 1.15 11.06 2.47
C ILE A 195 1.48 11.47 3.90
N ASN A 196 2.48 12.33 4.10
CA ASN A 196 2.91 12.75 5.43
C ASN A 196 1.91 13.66 6.15
N GLN A 197 0.94 14.26 5.45
CA GLN A 197 -0.19 14.95 6.09
C GLN A 197 -1.16 13.97 6.76
N LEU A 198 -1.31 12.76 6.24
CA LEU A 198 -2.20 11.72 6.76
C LEU A 198 -1.47 10.74 7.69
N VAL A 199 -0.26 10.38 7.32
CA VAL A 199 0.60 9.42 8.03
C VAL A 199 1.99 10.05 8.23
N PRO A 200 2.17 10.94 9.23
CA PRO A 200 3.40 11.73 9.41
C PRO A 200 4.67 10.90 9.58
N GLN A 201 4.54 9.65 10.06
CA GLN A 201 5.65 8.73 10.25
C GLN A 201 5.96 7.84 9.05
N ALA A 202 5.18 7.91 7.94
CA ALA A 202 5.44 7.13 6.75
C ALA A 202 6.85 7.41 6.21
N GLU A 203 7.57 6.35 5.85
CA GLU A 203 8.84 6.51 5.16
C GLU A 203 8.58 7.01 3.75
N CYS A 204 9.32 8.04 3.34
CA CYS A 204 9.25 8.57 1.98
C CYS A 204 10.56 8.34 1.23
N ALA A 205 10.47 7.75 0.04
CA ALA A 205 11.53 7.72 -0.95
C ALA A 205 11.23 8.76 -2.03
N GLU A 206 11.74 9.97 -1.85
CA GLU A 206 11.63 11.04 -2.82
C GLU A 206 12.62 10.79 -3.95
N VAL A 207 12.13 10.24 -5.08
CA VAL A 207 12.97 9.87 -6.21
C VAL A 207 13.07 10.99 -7.26
N LYS A 208 12.17 11.97 -7.19
CA LYS A 208 12.20 13.17 -8.03
C LYS A 208 11.52 14.37 -7.35
N SER A 209 11.76 15.56 -7.89
CA SER A 209 11.10 16.80 -7.45
C SER A 209 10.67 17.63 -8.64
N GLY A 210 9.41 18.12 -8.62
CA GLY A 210 8.85 18.91 -9.69
C GLY A 210 9.30 20.37 -9.66
N VAL A 211 9.58 20.92 -10.85
CA VAL A 211 9.68 22.35 -11.11
C VAL A 211 8.37 22.84 -11.71
N SER A 212 7.76 21.99 -12.53
CA SER A 212 6.41 22.13 -13.08
C SER A 212 5.76 20.76 -13.23
N ARG A 213 4.54 20.70 -13.78
CA ARG A 213 3.82 19.43 -13.99
C ARG A 213 4.59 18.43 -14.89
N THR A 214 5.44 18.90 -15.79
CA THR A 214 6.16 18.08 -16.78
C THR A 214 7.66 18.28 -16.78
N ALA A 215 8.21 18.94 -15.74
CA ALA A 215 9.64 19.17 -15.61
C ALA A 215 10.08 19.12 -14.15
N GLY A 216 11.27 18.64 -13.89
CA GLY A 216 11.83 18.53 -12.54
C GLY A 216 13.21 17.88 -12.51
N PHE A 217 13.68 17.63 -11.31
CA PHE A 217 14.91 16.87 -11.07
C PHE A 217 14.54 15.43 -10.71
N THR A 218 15.35 14.48 -11.15
CA THR A 218 15.19 13.07 -10.85
C THR A 218 16.50 12.46 -10.38
N LEU A 219 16.44 11.47 -9.51
CA LEU A 219 17.58 10.60 -9.23
C LEU A 219 17.90 9.75 -10.47
N ALA A 220 19.14 9.33 -10.60
CA ALA A 220 19.48 8.25 -11.51
C ALA A 220 18.83 6.95 -10.98
N HIS A 221 18.34 6.10 -11.88
CA HIS A 221 17.59 4.89 -11.52
C HIS A 221 18.26 4.00 -10.45
N PRO A 222 19.56 3.70 -10.50
CA PRO A 222 20.21 2.91 -9.45
C PRO A 222 20.17 3.59 -8.07
N ALA A 223 20.21 4.93 -8.03
CA ALA A 223 20.12 5.69 -6.77
C ALA A 223 18.68 5.70 -6.23
N ALA A 224 17.68 5.82 -7.11
CA ALA A 224 16.25 5.71 -6.74
C ALA A 224 15.96 4.32 -6.14
N CYS A 225 16.37 3.25 -6.81
CA CYS A 225 16.23 1.87 -6.33
C CYS A 225 16.91 1.67 -4.96
N ALA A 226 18.13 2.18 -4.77
CA ALA A 226 18.84 2.06 -3.49
C ALA A 226 18.09 2.78 -2.35
N LEU A 227 17.56 3.99 -2.61
CA LEU A 227 16.77 4.75 -1.67
C LEU A 227 15.46 4.03 -1.31
N ILE A 228 14.74 3.52 -2.31
CA ILE A 228 13.48 2.77 -2.12
C ILE A 228 13.71 1.52 -1.28
N ARG A 229 14.75 0.73 -1.60
CA ARG A 229 15.11 -0.44 -0.82
C ARG A 229 15.37 -0.09 0.65
N GLN A 230 16.18 0.93 0.90
CA GLN A 230 16.48 1.39 2.26
C GLN A 230 15.22 1.82 3.02
N LYS A 231 14.34 2.61 2.39
CA LYS A 231 13.11 3.12 3.00
C LYS A 231 12.10 2.01 3.26
N SER A 232 11.95 1.08 2.34
CA SER A 232 11.08 -0.10 2.52
C SER A 232 11.55 -0.99 3.67
N GLN A 233 12.86 -1.26 3.78
CA GLN A 233 13.43 -2.00 4.89
C GLN A 233 13.16 -1.29 6.23
N ARG A 234 13.47 0.00 6.32
CA ARG A 234 13.28 0.80 7.53
C ARG A 234 11.81 0.88 7.94
N ALA A 235 10.89 1.01 6.98
CA ALA A 235 9.46 1.00 7.26
C ALA A 235 9.03 -0.33 7.92
N MET A 236 9.49 -1.46 7.38
CA MET A 236 9.18 -2.78 7.93
C MET A 236 9.78 -3.00 9.32
N GLU A 237 11.03 -2.62 9.56
CA GLU A 237 11.67 -2.70 10.88
C GLU A 237 10.91 -1.89 11.95
N ARG A 238 10.14 -0.88 11.53
CA ARG A 238 9.33 0.00 12.38
C ARG A 238 7.83 -0.30 12.33
N LEU A 239 7.42 -1.42 11.74
CA LEU A 239 6.01 -1.74 11.49
C LEU A 239 5.10 -1.50 12.71
N ALA A 240 5.52 -1.88 13.91
CA ALA A 240 4.75 -1.71 15.14
C ALA A 240 4.47 -0.25 15.53
N GLN A 241 5.16 0.73 14.93
CA GLN A 241 4.96 2.16 15.20
C GLN A 241 3.85 2.77 14.34
N PHE A 242 3.45 2.11 13.25
CA PHE A 242 2.42 2.62 12.36
C PHE A 242 1.03 2.24 12.83
N LYS A 243 0.09 3.16 12.65
CA LYS A 243 -1.33 2.94 12.94
C LYS A 243 -2.15 3.15 11.69
N PRO A 244 -3.23 2.36 11.49
CA PRO A 244 -4.17 2.59 10.40
C PRO A 244 -4.81 3.97 10.49
N TYR A 245 -5.01 4.63 9.36
CA TYR A 245 -5.78 5.87 9.27
C TYR A 245 -7.26 5.53 9.11
N VAL A 246 -8.02 5.60 10.18
CA VAL A 246 -9.43 5.17 10.21
C VAL A 246 -10.36 6.37 10.09
N VAL A 247 -11.24 6.36 9.07
CA VAL A 247 -12.37 7.28 8.96
C VAL A 247 -13.57 6.63 9.63
N THR A 248 -14.11 7.28 10.68
CA THR A 248 -15.21 6.76 11.47
C THR A 248 -16.55 7.38 11.10
N GLY A 249 -17.64 6.63 11.28
CA GLY A 249 -19.02 7.06 11.09
C GLY A 249 -19.45 7.03 9.62
N PRO A 250 -20.62 7.61 9.33
CA PRO A 250 -21.09 7.77 7.96
C PRO A 250 -20.09 8.58 7.13
N VAL A 251 -19.87 8.13 5.89
CA VAL A 251 -18.89 8.73 4.98
C VAL A 251 -19.59 9.21 3.72
N GLU A 252 -19.20 10.40 3.29
CA GLU A 252 -19.54 10.94 1.97
C GLU A 252 -18.29 11.04 1.10
N VAL A 253 -18.29 10.35 -0.04
CA VAL A 253 -17.34 10.56 -1.12
C VAL A 253 -17.96 11.54 -2.09
N LYS A 254 -17.42 12.75 -2.18
CA LYS A 254 -17.86 13.78 -3.13
C LYS A 254 -16.87 13.85 -4.27
N VAL A 255 -17.36 13.75 -5.51
CA VAL A 255 -16.54 13.80 -6.72
C VAL A 255 -17.00 14.94 -7.60
N GLU A 256 -16.06 15.81 -7.94
CA GLU A 256 -16.22 16.83 -8.97
C GLU A 256 -15.54 16.34 -10.25
N PHE A 257 -16.34 16.15 -11.28
CA PHE A 257 -15.85 15.76 -12.59
C PHE A 257 -15.39 16.99 -13.39
N THR A 258 -14.48 16.77 -14.33
CA THR A 258 -14.21 17.73 -15.40
C THR A 258 -15.45 17.83 -16.30
N PRO A 259 -15.54 18.83 -17.19
CA PRO A 259 -16.63 18.85 -18.20
C PRO A 259 -16.70 17.57 -19.03
N LYS A 260 -15.55 16.99 -19.41
CA LYS A 260 -15.48 15.71 -20.14
C LYS A 260 -16.01 14.54 -19.28
N GLY A 261 -15.54 14.43 -18.04
CA GLY A 261 -15.99 13.36 -17.13
C GLY A 261 -17.48 13.45 -16.81
N ALA A 262 -18.00 14.66 -16.60
CA ALA A 262 -19.44 14.86 -16.34
C ALA A 262 -20.33 14.47 -17.53
N SER A 263 -19.87 14.66 -18.76
CA SER A 263 -20.62 14.28 -19.95
C SER A 263 -20.76 12.76 -20.17
N THR A 264 -19.91 11.98 -19.52
CA THR A 264 -19.89 10.51 -19.61
C THR A 264 -20.39 9.82 -18.35
N PHE A 265 -20.65 10.57 -17.27
CA PHE A 265 -21.12 10.02 -16.01
C PHE A 265 -22.63 9.76 -16.06
N GLU A 266 -23.04 8.51 -15.81
CA GLU A 266 -24.43 8.14 -15.69
C GLU A 266 -24.85 8.08 -14.22
N PRO A 267 -25.77 8.95 -13.75
CA PRO A 267 -26.29 8.95 -12.39
C PRO A 267 -26.95 7.62 -12.04
N ARG A 268 -26.76 7.16 -10.80
CA ARG A 268 -27.35 5.91 -10.29
C ARG A 268 -28.29 6.19 -9.13
N GLU A 269 -29.15 5.22 -8.83
CA GLU A 269 -30.02 5.28 -7.66
C GLU A 269 -29.19 5.42 -6.37
N GLY A 270 -29.63 6.32 -5.49
CA GLY A 270 -28.96 6.61 -4.21
C GLY A 270 -27.76 7.55 -4.31
N VAL A 271 -27.45 8.09 -5.50
CA VAL A 271 -26.40 9.11 -5.68
C VAL A 271 -27.01 10.49 -5.72
N LYS A 272 -26.49 11.42 -4.90
CA LYS A 272 -26.98 12.79 -4.83
C LYS A 272 -26.17 13.71 -5.76
N GLN A 273 -26.83 14.31 -6.72
CA GLN A 273 -26.24 15.40 -7.51
C GLN A 273 -26.24 16.70 -6.73
N VAL A 274 -25.11 17.39 -6.68
CA VAL A 274 -24.93 18.70 -6.03
C VAL A 274 -25.03 19.83 -7.05
N ASN A 275 -24.40 19.63 -8.21
CA ASN A 275 -24.47 20.53 -9.37
C ASN A 275 -24.16 19.71 -10.65
N GLU A 276 -24.08 20.38 -11.80
CA GLU A 276 -23.88 19.73 -13.11
C GLU A 276 -22.66 18.81 -13.19
N ARG A 277 -21.64 19.00 -12.34
CA ARG A 277 -20.38 18.24 -12.38
C ARG A 277 -20.02 17.55 -11.05
N THR A 278 -20.89 17.66 -10.03
CA THR A 278 -20.54 17.17 -8.69
C THR A 278 -21.60 16.24 -8.14
N TRP A 279 -21.17 15.05 -7.73
CA TRP A 279 -22.00 14.01 -7.10
C TRP A 279 -21.45 13.59 -5.75
N VAL A 280 -22.35 13.13 -4.88
CA VAL A 280 -22.05 12.60 -3.53
C VAL A 280 -22.54 11.17 -3.42
N PHE A 281 -21.64 10.31 -2.99
CA PHE A 281 -21.83 8.89 -2.74
C PHE A 281 -21.74 8.66 -1.22
N SER A 282 -22.87 8.39 -0.58
CA SER A 282 -22.94 8.24 0.88
C SER A 282 -22.99 6.77 1.28
N GLY A 283 -22.24 6.41 2.34
CA GLY A 283 -22.21 5.08 2.93
C GLY A 283 -22.17 5.12 4.45
N LYS A 284 -22.43 3.99 5.10
CA LYS A 284 -22.26 3.84 6.56
C LYS A 284 -20.79 3.92 6.98
N ASP A 285 -19.89 3.62 6.04
CA ASP A 285 -18.44 3.67 6.17
C ASP A 285 -17.81 4.00 4.80
N ILE A 286 -16.47 4.14 4.77
CA ILE A 286 -15.75 4.48 3.54
C ILE A 286 -15.84 3.36 2.49
N ILE A 287 -15.91 2.11 2.88
CA ILE A 287 -16.01 0.98 1.94
C ILE A 287 -17.32 1.08 1.16
N GLU A 288 -18.46 1.25 1.86
CA GLU A 288 -19.76 1.38 1.22
C GLU A 288 -19.85 2.61 0.32
N ALA A 289 -19.37 3.76 0.79
CA ALA A 289 -19.37 5.00 0.00
C ALA A 289 -18.47 4.87 -1.25
N TRP A 290 -17.30 4.24 -1.09
CA TRP A 290 -16.35 4.02 -2.17
C TRP A 290 -16.86 3.03 -3.22
N LEU A 291 -17.50 1.93 -2.78
CA LEU A 291 -18.13 0.96 -3.67
C LEU A 291 -19.22 1.63 -4.54
N LYS A 292 -20.03 2.52 -3.98
CA LYS A 292 -21.03 3.28 -4.76
C LYS A 292 -20.39 4.22 -5.78
N TYR A 293 -19.22 4.78 -5.49
CA TYR A 293 -18.45 5.61 -6.42
C TYR A 293 -17.79 4.77 -7.51
N SER A 294 -17.11 3.71 -7.14
CA SER A 294 -16.22 2.93 -8.02
C SER A 294 -16.89 1.74 -8.72
N SER A 295 -18.19 1.50 -8.50
CA SER A 295 -18.96 0.45 -9.22
C SER A 295 -19.26 0.86 -10.67
N PHE A 296 -18.22 1.22 -11.43
CA PHE A 296 -18.32 1.58 -12.84
C PHE A 296 -17.95 0.41 -13.72
#